data_f5e2bc1cb31c1aa0fd6f42317e10fdaa
#
_entry.id   f5e2bc1cb31c1aa0fd6f42317e10fdaa
#
_cell.length_a   1.000
_cell.length_b   1.000
_cell.length_c   1.000
_cell.angle_alpha   90.00
_cell.angle_beta   90.00
_cell.angle_gamma   90.00
#
_symmetry.space_group_name_H-M   'P 1'
#
loop_
_entity.id
_entity.type
_entity.pdbx_description
1 polymer ?
#
loop_
_entity_poly.entity_id
_entity_poly.type
_entity_poly.pdbx_seq_one_letter_code
_entity_poly.pdbx_strand_id
1 'polypeptide(L)'
;MTSRYIVVGSGSHEAAALVLDQLATAFGASASVARVPAFAGTDADSAALGAASALPDAVGAVRERTADVVLIESSSACANRSFDAPGWDFSLAASVGAGVVLAPDTEGVGAELLAQEAVTAVSRAADHQAAVVALALPAALVGRVDSPVPVLPLPVDGEGLAALASAPAPSAVTPLAFQADLVERARADRKRIVLPEPDDDRVLRAAAQVL
;
A
#
# COMPACT_ATOMS: atom_id res chain seq x y z
N MET A 1 5.08 -13.34 10.44
CA MET A 1 4.12 -12.82 9.42
C MET A 1 4.53 -11.39 9.10
N THR A 2 4.76 -11.06 7.85
CA THR A 2 5.19 -9.70 7.45
C THR A 2 4.02 -8.73 7.51
N SER A 3 4.15 -7.65 8.28
CA SER A 3 3.19 -6.54 8.28
C SER A 3 3.46 -5.59 7.12
N ARG A 4 2.42 -5.14 6.43
CA ARG A 4 2.54 -4.23 5.28
C ARG A 4 1.68 -3.01 5.50
N TYR A 5 2.25 -1.83 5.22
CA TYR A 5 1.55 -0.56 5.30
C TYR A 5 1.87 0.30 4.09
N ILE A 6 0.88 0.99 3.56
CA ILE A 6 1.04 2.04 2.57
C ILE A 6 0.63 3.38 3.17
N VAL A 7 1.43 4.40 2.97
CA VAL A 7 1.10 5.76 3.42
C VAL A 7 0.55 6.53 2.24
N VAL A 8 -0.72 6.93 2.31
CA VAL A 8 -1.41 7.65 1.24
C VAL A 8 -1.62 9.10 1.65
N GLY A 9 -1.04 10.02 0.88
CA GLY A 9 -1.22 11.46 1.08
C GLY A 9 -2.52 11.96 0.43
N SER A 10 -3.23 12.86 1.10
CA SER A 10 -4.26 13.68 0.48
C SER A 10 -3.72 15.09 0.28
N GLY A 11 -3.45 15.45 -0.97
CA GLY A 11 -3.02 16.80 -1.34
C GLY A 11 -1.51 17.06 -1.39
N SER A 12 -0.69 16.43 -0.56
CA SER A 12 0.76 16.65 -0.50
C SER A 12 1.55 15.34 -0.43
N HIS A 13 2.52 15.20 -1.33
CA HIS A 13 3.51 14.11 -1.25
C HIS A 13 4.39 14.25 0.01
N GLU A 14 4.68 15.47 0.43
CA GLU A 14 5.55 15.76 1.56
C GLU A 14 4.97 15.23 2.88
N ALA A 15 3.66 15.36 3.10
CA ALA A 15 3.00 14.83 4.27
C ALA A 15 3.11 13.29 4.34
N ALA A 16 2.88 12.60 3.23
CA ALA A 16 3.03 11.14 3.16
C ALA A 16 4.48 10.69 3.39
N ALA A 17 5.45 11.38 2.79
CA ALA A 17 6.87 11.08 2.98
C ALA A 17 7.31 11.27 4.44
N LEU A 18 6.87 12.34 5.10
CA LEU A 18 7.15 12.58 6.51
C LEU A 18 6.62 11.47 7.42
N VAL A 19 5.37 11.05 7.21
CA VAL A 19 4.76 9.95 7.98
C VAL A 19 5.49 8.64 7.72
N LEU A 20 5.85 8.35 6.48
CA LEU A 20 6.61 7.16 6.11
C LEU A 20 7.98 7.13 6.80
N ASP A 21 8.70 8.26 6.86
CA ASP A 21 10.00 8.37 7.54
C ASP A 21 9.89 8.13 9.04
N GLN A 22 8.85 8.66 9.66
CA GLN A 22 8.59 8.44 11.08
C GLN A 22 8.24 6.98 11.37
N LEU A 23 7.40 6.34 10.56
CA LEU A 23 7.08 4.92 10.68
C LEU A 23 8.33 4.05 10.49
N ALA A 24 9.16 4.35 9.48
CA ALA A 24 10.39 3.61 9.25
C ALA A 24 11.37 3.71 10.43
N THR A 25 11.49 4.89 11.02
CA THR A 25 12.33 5.11 12.20
C THR A 25 11.78 4.36 13.41
N ALA A 26 10.48 4.48 13.66
CA ALA A 26 9.84 3.91 14.83
C ALA A 26 9.80 2.36 14.77
N PHE A 27 9.46 1.75 13.64
CA PHE A 27 9.54 0.30 13.46
C PHE A 27 10.97 -0.20 13.45
N GLY A 28 11.90 0.53 12.84
CA GLY A 28 13.31 0.16 12.74
C GLY A 28 14.03 0.02 14.08
N ALA A 29 13.46 0.56 15.16
CA ALA A 29 13.98 0.38 16.51
C ALA A 29 13.83 -1.06 17.04
N SER A 30 12.90 -1.86 16.52
CA SER A 30 12.56 -3.19 17.03
C SER A 30 12.36 -4.27 15.97
N ALA A 31 12.31 -3.91 14.69
CA ALA A 31 12.00 -4.82 13.58
C ALA A 31 12.83 -4.49 12.32
N SER A 32 12.98 -5.46 11.43
CA SER A 32 13.53 -5.20 10.11
C SER A 32 12.48 -4.49 9.24
N VAL A 33 12.87 -3.39 8.60
CA VAL A 33 11.97 -2.57 7.77
C VAL A 33 12.48 -2.52 6.34
N ALA A 34 11.63 -2.85 5.39
CA ALA A 34 11.87 -2.62 3.97
C ALA A 34 10.98 -1.48 3.46
N ARG A 35 11.54 -0.61 2.64
CA ARG A 35 10.81 0.43 1.90
C ARG A 35 10.67 0.02 0.44
N VAL A 36 9.52 0.23 -0.13
CA VAL A 36 9.22 -0.08 -1.53
C VAL A 36 8.53 1.11 -2.15
N PRO A 37 9.07 1.68 -3.24
CA PRO A 37 8.35 2.71 -3.98
C PRO A 37 7.10 2.10 -4.65
N ALA A 38 6.04 2.88 -4.76
CA ALA A 38 4.82 2.46 -5.43
C ALA A 38 5.09 2.04 -6.89
N PHE A 39 6.01 2.73 -7.55
CA PHE A 39 6.47 2.44 -8.91
C PHE A 39 7.93 1.98 -8.89
N ALA A 40 8.17 0.69 -8.66
CA ALA A 40 9.52 0.14 -8.64
C ALA A 40 10.16 0.15 -10.04
N GLY A 41 11.25 0.89 -10.20
CA GLY A 41 12.12 0.84 -11.37
C GLY A 41 11.65 1.62 -12.60
N THR A 42 10.57 2.40 -12.54
CA THR A 42 10.07 3.25 -13.62
C THR A 42 9.97 4.70 -13.18
N ASP A 43 10.19 5.62 -14.13
CA ASP A 43 9.82 7.00 -13.97
C ASP A 43 8.31 7.10 -13.68
N ALA A 44 7.93 7.84 -12.62
CA ALA A 44 6.56 7.91 -12.12
C ALA A 44 5.55 8.36 -13.20
N ASP A 45 5.96 9.25 -14.11
CA ASP A 45 5.10 9.72 -15.19
C ASP A 45 4.88 8.65 -16.27
N SER A 46 5.91 7.89 -16.62
CA SER A 46 5.81 6.74 -17.54
C SER A 46 4.97 5.61 -16.95
N ALA A 47 5.10 5.36 -15.63
CA ALA A 47 4.29 4.39 -14.92
C ALA A 47 2.81 4.81 -14.86
N ALA A 48 2.52 6.10 -14.70
CA ALA A 48 1.16 6.62 -14.71
C ALA A 48 0.45 6.42 -16.07
N LEU A 49 1.18 6.51 -17.17
CA LEU A 49 0.66 6.22 -18.51
C LEU A 49 0.34 4.72 -18.72
N GLY A 50 1.06 3.85 -18.00
CA GLY A 50 0.89 2.41 -18.00
C GLY A 50 0.30 1.84 -16.70
N ALA A 51 -0.39 2.63 -15.90
CA ALA A 51 -0.78 2.31 -14.53
C ALA A 51 -1.49 0.96 -14.35
N ALA A 52 -2.38 0.60 -15.29
CA ALA A 52 -3.08 -0.68 -15.22
C ALA A 52 -2.13 -1.88 -15.42
N SER A 53 -1.10 -1.74 -16.24
CA SER A 53 -0.08 -2.79 -16.49
C SER A 53 1.02 -2.81 -15.43
N ALA A 54 1.25 -1.68 -14.73
CA ALA A 54 2.27 -1.55 -13.69
C ALA A 54 1.83 -2.14 -12.33
N LEU A 55 0.53 -2.27 -12.07
CA LEU A 55 0.04 -2.77 -10.79
C LEU A 55 0.48 -4.21 -10.47
N PRO A 56 0.45 -5.18 -11.41
CA PRO A 56 0.97 -6.53 -11.17
C PRO A 56 2.46 -6.53 -10.79
N ASP A 57 3.28 -5.70 -11.45
CA ASP A 57 4.71 -5.60 -11.17
C ASP A 57 4.96 -5.01 -9.78
N ALA A 58 4.18 -3.98 -9.39
CA ALA A 58 4.24 -3.39 -8.06
C ALA A 58 3.84 -4.40 -6.97
N VAL A 59 2.79 -5.19 -7.21
CA VAL A 59 2.38 -6.29 -6.31
C VAL A 59 3.51 -7.29 -6.15
N GLY A 60 4.15 -7.71 -7.25
CA GLY A 60 5.31 -8.60 -7.22
C GLY A 60 6.46 -8.02 -6.40
N ALA A 61 6.84 -6.78 -6.66
CA ALA A 61 7.94 -6.09 -5.98
C ALA A 61 7.72 -5.97 -4.46
N VAL A 62 6.48 -5.74 -4.01
CA VAL A 62 6.14 -5.70 -2.58
C VAL A 62 6.20 -7.09 -1.95
N ARG A 63 5.69 -8.11 -2.65
CA ARG A 63 5.61 -9.50 -2.13
C ARG A 63 6.98 -10.17 -2.02
N GLU A 64 7.91 -9.80 -2.88
CA GLU A 64 9.31 -10.29 -2.84
C GLU A 64 10.11 -9.77 -1.64
N ARG A 65 9.63 -8.76 -0.92
CA ARG A 65 10.35 -8.22 0.23
C ARG A 65 10.22 -9.13 1.45
N THR A 66 11.37 -9.52 1.98
CA THR A 66 11.50 -10.31 3.21
C THR A 66 11.93 -9.39 4.36
N ALA A 67 10.97 -8.81 5.04
CA ALA A 67 11.18 -8.00 6.24
C ALA A 67 10.02 -8.21 7.21
N ASP A 68 10.20 -7.84 8.49
CA ASP A 68 9.12 -7.90 9.46
C ASP A 68 8.03 -6.87 9.13
N VAL A 69 8.45 -5.70 8.63
CA VAL A 69 7.57 -4.61 8.19
C VAL A 69 7.97 -4.15 6.80
N VAL A 70 7.00 -4.05 5.90
CA VAL A 70 7.17 -3.44 4.58
C VAL A 70 6.36 -2.15 4.51
N LEU A 71 7.05 -1.05 4.30
CA LEU A 71 6.46 0.27 4.10
C LEU A 71 6.45 0.63 2.62
N ILE A 72 5.27 0.94 2.09
CA ILE A 72 5.06 1.25 0.68
C ILE A 72 4.88 2.76 0.55
N GLU A 73 5.66 3.37 -0.32
CA GLU A 73 5.55 4.79 -0.65
C GLU A 73 4.31 5.04 -1.52
N SER A 74 3.66 6.17 -1.32
CA SER A 74 2.52 6.57 -2.15
C SER A 74 2.95 6.92 -3.57
N SER A 75 2.07 6.65 -4.52
CA SER A 75 2.19 7.11 -5.92
C SER A 75 1.91 8.61 -6.09
N SER A 76 1.59 9.32 -5.02
CA SER A 76 1.26 10.76 -5.04
C SER A 76 2.41 11.68 -5.52
N ALA A 77 3.65 11.16 -5.60
CA ALA A 77 4.77 11.86 -6.27
C ALA A 77 4.58 12.01 -7.79
N CYS A 78 3.61 11.29 -8.38
CA CYS A 78 3.33 11.39 -9.81
C CYS A 78 2.74 12.77 -10.14
N ALA A 79 3.42 13.52 -11.02
CA ALA A 79 2.99 14.85 -11.46
C ALA A 79 1.79 14.83 -12.43
N ASN A 80 1.42 13.66 -12.95
CA ASN A 80 0.33 13.52 -13.90
C ASN A 80 -1.04 13.67 -13.22
N ARG A 81 -1.68 14.82 -13.44
CA ARG A 81 -3.00 15.15 -12.87
C ARG A 81 -4.15 14.26 -13.35
N SER A 82 -3.97 13.54 -14.45
CA SER A 82 -4.96 12.59 -14.98
C SER A 82 -4.84 11.22 -14.33
N PHE A 83 -3.79 10.98 -13.53
CA PHE A 83 -3.58 9.76 -12.80
C PHE A 83 -4.27 9.81 -11.44
N ASP A 84 -5.13 8.84 -11.17
CA ASP A 84 -5.75 8.65 -9.87
C ASP A 84 -4.78 7.97 -8.90
N ALA A 85 -3.84 8.73 -8.35
CA ALA A 85 -2.83 8.21 -7.42
C ALA A 85 -3.45 7.53 -6.19
N PRO A 86 -4.39 8.13 -5.45
CA PRO A 86 -4.98 7.45 -4.29
C PRO A 86 -5.73 6.17 -4.65
N GLY A 87 -6.49 6.13 -5.74
CA GLY A 87 -7.20 4.93 -6.19
C GLY A 87 -6.25 3.80 -6.57
N TRP A 88 -5.13 4.13 -7.18
CA TRP A 88 -4.07 3.17 -7.50
C TRP A 88 -3.39 2.63 -6.25
N ASP A 89 -3.05 3.51 -5.30
CA ASP A 89 -2.46 3.14 -4.01
C ASP A 89 -3.39 2.23 -3.20
N PHE A 90 -4.70 2.51 -3.18
CA PHE A 90 -5.69 1.64 -2.54
C PHE A 90 -5.78 0.27 -3.23
N SER A 91 -5.73 0.23 -4.57
CA SER A 91 -5.73 -1.04 -5.31
C SER A 91 -4.47 -1.86 -5.03
N LEU A 92 -3.31 -1.22 -4.91
CA LEU A 92 -2.07 -1.87 -4.50
C LEU A 92 -2.19 -2.40 -3.06
N ALA A 93 -2.64 -1.56 -2.12
CA ALA A 93 -2.83 -1.94 -0.73
C ALA A 93 -3.69 -3.20 -0.59
N ALA A 94 -4.85 -3.23 -1.24
CA ALA A 94 -5.76 -4.37 -1.24
C ALA A 94 -5.11 -5.63 -1.83
N SER A 95 -4.31 -5.47 -2.91
CA SER A 95 -3.70 -6.60 -3.62
C SER A 95 -2.50 -7.23 -2.88
N VAL A 96 -1.86 -6.48 -1.97
CA VAL A 96 -0.73 -6.99 -1.16
C VAL A 96 -1.12 -7.22 0.30
N GLY A 97 -2.37 -6.95 0.68
CA GLY A 97 -2.84 -7.05 2.06
C GLY A 97 -2.17 -6.03 2.98
N ALA A 98 -1.96 -4.79 2.49
CA ALA A 98 -1.38 -3.71 3.28
C ALA A 98 -2.47 -2.89 3.98
N GLY A 99 -2.22 -2.48 5.23
CA GLY A 99 -3.02 -1.46 5.91
C GLY A 99 -2.71 -0.06 5.35
N VAL A 100 -3.73 0.74 5.10
CA VAL A 100 -3.57 2.11 4.61
C VAL A 100 -3.47 3.07 5.80
N VAL A 101 -2.40 3.87 5.83
CA VAL A 101 -2.24 5.00 6.73
C VAL A 101 -2.49 6.29 5.93
N LEU A 102 -3.55 7.02 6.25
CA LEU A 102 -3.83 8.31 5.63
C LEU A 102 -2.94 9.39 6.24
N ALA A 103 -2.32 10.20 5.39
CA ALA A 103 -1.46 11.31 5.78
C ALA A 103 -1.95 12.61 5.08
N PRO A 104 -2.98 13.28 5.64
CA PRO A 104 -3.49 14.51 5.05
C PRO A 104 -2.50 15.66 5.20
N ASP A 105 -2.56 16.61 4.27
CA ASP A 105 -1.94 17.91 4.48
C ASP A 105 -2.73 18.67 5.54
N THR A 106 -2.06 19.03 6.63
CA THR A 106 -2.71 19.70 7.76
C THR A 106 -2.41 21.20 7.84
N GLU A 107 -1.54 21.71 6.97
CA GLU A 107 -1.13 23.11 7.01
C GLU A 107 -2.26 24.01 6.51
N GLY A 108 -2.74 24.87 7.38
CA GLY A 108 -3.83 25.80 7.06
C GLY A 108 -5.22 25.16 6.91
N VAL A 109 -5.36 23.86 7.21
CA VAL A 109 -6.62 23.11 7.06
C VAL A 109 -7.34 22.99 8.41
N GLY A 110 -8.63 23.33 8.45
CA GLY A 110 -9.44 23.23 9.66
C GLY A 110 -9.82 21.76 9.99
N ALA A 111 -10.04 21.48 11.29
CA ALA A 111 -10.35 20.13 11.78
C ALA A 111 -11.61 19.53 11.14
N GLU A 112 -12.63 20.32 10.85
CA GLU A 112 -13.86 19.87 10.20
C GLU A 112 -13.62 19.39 8.76
N LEU A 113 -12.79 20.13 8.01
CA LEU A 113 -12.42 19.74 6.64
C LEU A 113 -11.57 18.46 6.64
N LEU A 114 -10.61 18.34 7.57
CA LEU A 114 -9.80 17.12 7.73
C LEU A 114 -10.68 15.90 8.07
N ALA A 115 -11.70 16.08 8.91
CA ALA A 115 -12.66 15.00 9.21
C ALA A 115 -13.43 14.58 7.97
N GLN A 116 -13.90 15.53 7.16
CA GLN A 116 -14.61 15.25 5.92
C GLN A 116 -13.72 14.57 4.87
N GLU A 117 -12.48 15.01 4.74
CA GLU A 117 -11.49 14.37 3.86
C GLU A 117 -11.19 12.94 4.30
N ALA A 118 -11.06 12.69 5.61
CA ALA A 118 -10.84 11.34 6.14
C ALA A 118 -12.02 10.40 5.83
N VAL A 119 -13.27 10.86 6.02
CA VAL A 119 -14.47 10.09 5.67
C VAL A 119 -14.49 9.77 4.17
N THR A 120 -14.18 10.74 3.33
CA THR A 120 -14.14 10.57 1.87
C THR A 120 -13.06 9.56 1.45
N ALA A 121 -11.87 9.66 2.04
CA ALA A 121 -10.76 8.76 1.75
C ALA A 121 -11.05 7.31 2.21
N VAL A 122 -11.67 7.15 3.38
CA VAL A 122 -12.10 5.82 3.89
C VAL A 122 -13.15 5.19 2.98
N SER A 123 -14.16 5.96 2.55
CA SER A 123 -15.17 5.47 1.60
C SER A 123 -14.54 5.04 0.29
N ARG A 124 -13.63 5.86 -0.25
CA ARG A 124 -12.92 5.55 -1.49
C ARG A 124 -12.01 4.33 -1.37
N ALA A 125 -11.30 4.18 -0.24
CA ALA A 125 -10.50 2.99 0.02
C ALA A 125 -11.37 1.72 0.04
N ALA A 126 -12.57 1.78 0.61
CA ALA A 126 -13.52 0.68 0.63
C ALA A 126 -13.99 0.28 -0.78
N ASP A 127 -14.19 1.24 -1.69
CA ASP A 127 -14.51 0.96 -3.11
C ASP A 127 -13.40 0.15 -3.81
N HIS A 128 -12.15 0.32 -3.37
CA HIS A 128 -10.98 -0.45 -3.82
C HIS A 128 -10.68 -1.69 -2.96
N GLN A 129 -11.55 -2.04 -2.02
CA GLN A 129 -11.35 -3.15 -1.07
C GLN A 129 -10.12 -2.98 -0.16
N ALA A 130 -9.61 -1.76 -0.01
CA ALA A 130 -8.51 -1.42 0.88
C ALA A 130 -9.01 -1.09 2.30
N ALA A 131 -8.21 -1.45 3.31
CA ALA A 131 -8.53 -1.16 4.70
C ALA A 131 -7.69 0.02 5.20
N VAL A 132 -8.34 1.12 5.57
CA VAL A 132 -7.69 2.22 6.27
C VAL A 132 -7.55 1.85 7.74
N VAL A 133 -6.31 1.80 8.23
CA VAL A 133 -5.99 1.38 9.59
C VAL A 133 -5.67 2.53 10.52
N ALA A 134 -5.29 3.69 9.97
CA ALA A 134 -5.02 4.89 10.77
C ALA A 134 -5.12 6.18 9.94
N LEU A 135 -5.40 7.27 10.64
CA LEU A 135 -5.24 8.66 10.17
C LEU A 135 -4.10 9.31 10.95
N ALA A 136 -3.00 9.66 10.26
CA ALA A 136 -1.85 10.30 10.87
C ALA A 136 -2.11 11.81 11.03
N LEU A 137 -2.04 12.30 12.27
CA LEU A 137 -2.28 13.71 12.57
C LEU A 137 -1.22 14.26 13.55
N PRO A 138 -0.81 15.53 13.41
CA PRO A 138 -0.05 16.23 14.44
C PRO A 138 -0.75 16.14 15.79
N ALA A 139 0.02 15.97 16.88
CA ALA A 139 -0.52 15.82 18.23
C ALA A 139 -1.51 16.95 18.63
N ALA A 140 -1.30 18.16 18.11
CA ALA A 140 -2.20 19.30 18.35
C ALA A 140 -3.61 19.12 17.75
N LEU A 141 -3.81 18.22 16.80
CA LEU A 141 -5.09 17.93 16.14
C LEU A 141 -5.76 16.66 16.67
N VAL A 142 -5.06 15.87 17.48
CA VAL A 142 -5.62 14.67 18.11
C VAL A 142 -6.77 15.07 19.03
N GLY A 143 -7.90 14.41 18.90
CA GLY A 143 -9.14 14.71 19.64
C GLY A 143 -9.91 15.96 19.16
N ARG A 144 -9.37 16.70 18.16
CA ARG A 144 -10.05 17.83 17.54
C ARG A 144 -10.66 17.47 16.19
N VAL A 145 -10.08 16.48 15.50
CA VAL A 145 -10.62 15.92 14.26
C VAL A 145 -11.47 14.72 14.61
N ASP A 146 -12.73 14.74 14.18
CA ASP A 146 -13.62 13.58 14.28
C ASP A 146 -13.25 12.58 13.18
N SER A 147 -12.55 11.52 13.58
CA SER A 147 -11.98 10.55 12.63
C SER A 147 -12.79 9.26 12.60
N PRO A 148 -13.13 8.75 11.40
CA PRO A 148 -13.81 7.46 11.25
C PRO A 148 -12.91 6.25 11.53
N VAL A 149 -11.60 6.47 11.70
CA VAL A 149 -10.59 5.45 11.96
C VAL A 149 -9.67 5.87 13.10
N PRO A 150 -8.89 4.95 13.71
CA PRO A 150 -7.93 5.30 14.75
C PRO A 150 -6.97 6.41 14.29
N VAL A 151 -6.68 7.36 15.19
CA VAL A 151 -5.72 8.42 14.93
C VAL A 151 -4.33 7.95 15.36
N LEU A 152 -3.35 8.13 14.45
CA LEU A 152 -1.93 7.93 14.71
C LEU A 152 -1.31 9.30 15.02
N PRO A 153 -0.94 9.57 16.28
CA PRO A 153 -0.30 10.84 16.65
C PRO A 153 1.06 11.00 15.99
N LEU A 154 1.39 12.21 15.58
CA LEU A 154 2.72 12.59 15.08
C LEU A 154 3.39 13.55 16.08
N PRO A 155 4.68 13.33 16.42
CA PRO A 155 5.55 12.22 15.97
C PRO A 155 5.06 10.86 16.48
N VAL A 156 5.31 9.80 15.66
CA VAL A 156 4.90 8.44 15.99
C VAL A 156 5.63 7.94 17.23
N ASP A 157 4.88 7.51 18.24
CA ASP A 157 5.39 6.94 19.48
C ASP A 157 5.13 5.42 19.58
N GLY A 158 5.57 4.82 20.70
CA GLY A 158 5.42 3.38 20.92
C GLY A 158 3.96 2.94 21.08
N GLU A 159 3.08 3.79 21.60
CA GLU A 159 1.65 3.49 21.74
C GLU A 159 0.95 3.52 20.38
N GLY A 160 1.24 4.54 19.57
CA GLY A 160 0.76 4.63 18.19
C GLY A 160 1.20 3.45 17.32
N LEU A 161 2.47 3.01 17.47
CA LEU A 161 2.97 1.81 16.79
C LEU A 161 2.25 0.55 17.24
N ALA A 162 2.05 0.37 18.55
CA ALA A 162 1.34 -0.80 19.07
C ALA A 162 -0.11 -0.85 18.59
N ALA A 163 -0.79 0.31 18.55
CA ALA A 163 -2.14 0.44 18.00
C ALA A 163 -2.17 0.06 16.52
N LEU A 164 -1.22 0.57 15.72
CA LEU A 164 -1.11 0.25 14.30
C LEU A 164 -0.84 -1.25 14.07
N ALA A 165 0.08 -1.85 14.86
CA ALA A 165 0.41 -3.27 14.77
C ALA A 165 -0.74 -4.20 15.19
N SER A 166 -1.65 -3.72 16.03
CA SER A 166 -2.84 -4.46 16.48
C SER A 166 -4.05 -4.27 15.57
N ALA A 167 -3.96 -3.39 14.56
CA ALA A 167 -5.05 -3.18 13.61
C ALA A 167 -5.38 -4.48 12.85
N PRO A 168 -6.67 -4.74 12.56
CA PRO A 168 -7.06 -5.93 11.81
C PRO A 168 -6.34 -5.98 10.46
N ALA A 169 -5.74 -7.12 10.15
CA ALA A 169 -5.13 -7.32 8.85
C ALA A 169 -6.19 -7.24 7.74
N PRO A 170 -5.90 -6.54 6.63
CA PRO A 170 -6.79 -6.52 5.48
C PRO A 170 -7.08 -7.96 5.00
N SER A 171 -8.35 -8.28 4.78
CA SER A 171 -8.80 -9.64 4.43
C SER A 171 -9.34 -9.76 2.99
N ALA A 172 -9.32 -8.67 2.23
CA ALA A 172 -9.79 -8.68 0.85
C ALA A 172 -8.93 -9.57 -0.04
N VAL A 173 -9.57 -10.36 -0.90
CA VAL A 173 -8.89 -11.17 -1.92
C VAL A 173 -9.17 -10.56 -3.28
N THR A 174 -8.24 -9.75 -3.77
CA THR A 174 -8.34 -9.20 -5.13
C THR A 174 -7.93 -10.24 -6.18
N PRO A 175 -8.34 -10.09 -7.46
CA PRO A 175 -7.88 -10.97 -8.53
C PRO A 175 -6.35 -11.04 -8.64
N LEU A 176 -5.65 -9.92 -8.44
CA LEU A 176 -4.18 -9.87 -8.45
C LEU A 176 -3.56 -10.60 -7.27
N ALA A 177 -4.12 -10.42 -6.05
CA ALA A 177 -3.68 -11.17 -4.88
C ALA A 177 -3.83 -12.68 -5.09
N PHE A 178 -4.98 -13.11 -5.60
CA PHE A 178 -5.25 -14.51 -5.91
C PHE A 178 -4.28 -15.07 -6.96
N GLN A 179 -4.04 -14.34 -8.05
CA GLN A 179 -3.08 -14.74 -9.08
C GLN A 179 -1.67 -14.87 -8.52
N ALA A 180 -1.21 -13.90 -7.72
CA ALA A 180 0.09 -13.93 -7.08
C ALA A 180 0.23 -15.14 -6.14
N ASP A 181 -0.79 -15.43 -5.33
CA ASP A 181 -0.81 -16.61 -4.44
C ASP A 181 -0.73 -17.93 -5.22
N LEU A 182 -1.41 -18.03 -6.37
CA LEU A 182 -1.31 -19.21 -7.22
C LEU A 182 0.10 -19.41 -7.75
N VAL A 183 0.74 -18.34 -8.25
CA VAL A 183 2.11 -18.40 -8.76
C VAL A 183 3.10 -18.76 -7.64
N GLU A 184 2.97 -18.18 -6.45
CA GLU A 184 3.81 -18.52 -5.31
C GLU A 184 3.67 -19.98 -4.89
N ARG A 185 2.43 -20.51 -4.82
CA ARG A 185 2.19 -21.93 -4.50
C ARG A 185 2.78 -22.85 -5.56
N ALA A 186 2.63 -22.50 -6.86
CA ALA A 186 3.19 -23.30 -7.95
C ALA A 186 4.72 -23.32 -7.92
N ARG A 187 5.35 -22.19 -7.57
CA ARG A 187 6.81 -22.10 -7.40
C ARG A 187 7.32 -22.86 -6.17
N ALA A 188 6.54 -22.85 -5.07
CA ALA A 188 6.91 -23.54 -3.82
C ALA A 188 6.80 -25.07 -3.92
N ASP A 189 5.87 -25.59 -4.70
CA ASP A 189 5.64 -27.03 -4.88
C ASP A 189 5.73 -27.41 -6.37
N ARG A 190 6.96 -27.43 -6.88
CA ARG A 190 7.22 -27.71 -8.29
C ARG A 190 6.82 -29.14 -8.66
N LYS A 191 5.89 -29.26 -9.58
CA LYS A 191 5.42 -30.53 -10.17
C LYS A 191 5.91 -30.67 -11.61
N ARG A 192 6.08 -31.94 -12.03
CA ARG A 192 6.26 -32.24 -13.44
C ARG A 192 4.91 -32.22 -14.12
N ILE A 193 4.73 -31.31 -15.04
CA ILE A 193 3.52 -31.19 -15.86
C ILE A 193 3.88 -31.48 -17.30
N VAL A 194 3.14 -32.37 -17.94
CA VAL A 194 3.27 -32.61 -19.36
C VAL A 194 2.37 -31.63 -20.11
N LEU A 195 2.97 -30.83 -20.97
CA LEU A 195 2.24 -29.88 -21.83
C LEU A 195 1.93 -30.58 -23.15
N PRO A 196 0.66 -30.87 -23.43
CA PRO A 196 0.29 -31.62 -24.65
C PRO A 196 0.39 -30.79 -25.94
N GLU A 197 0.45 -29.45 -25.82
CA GLU A 197 0.52 -28.49 -26.91
C GLU A 197 1.78 -27.62 -26.81
N PRO A 198 2.97 -28.18 -27.14
CA PRO A 198 4.24 -27.50 -26.95
C PRO A 198 4.43 -26.29 -27.87
N ASP A 199 3.66 -26.18 -28.95
CA ASP A 199 3.75 -25.09 -29.93
C ASP A 199 2.75 -23.95 -29.67
N ASP A 200 1.90 -24.04 -28.63
CA ASP A 200 0.96 -22.96 -28.27
C ASP A 200 1.66 -21.92 -27.41
N ASP A 201 1.81 -20.71 -27.94
CA ASP A 201 2.42 -19.58 -27.28
C ASP A 201 1.80 -19.26 -25.90
N ARG A 202 0.50 -19.52 -25.70
CA ARG A 202 -0.19 -19.27 -24.43
C ARG A 202 0.31 -20.24 -23.37
N VAL A 203 0.48 -21.51 -23.75
CA VAL A 203 1.00 -22.57 -22.87
C VAL A 203 2.45 -22.29 -22.49
N LEU A 204 3.26 -21.88 -23.48
CA LEU A 204 4.67 -21.53 -23.24
C LEU A 204 4.82 -20.32 -22.30
N ARG A 205 4.01 -19.26 -22.49
CA ARG A 205 4.01 -18.09 -21.59
C ARG A 205 3.56 -18.45 -20.19
N ALA A 206 2.53 -19.27 -20.03
CA ALA A 206 2.07 -19.72 -18.72
C ALA A 206 3.15 -20.55 -18.00
N ALA A 207 3.83 -21.44 -18.71
CA ALA A 207 4.95 -22.22 -18.16
C ALA A 207 6.09 -21.31 -17.71
N ALA A 208 6.46 -20.29 -18.51
CA ALA A 208 7.53 -19.36 -18.17
C ALA A 208 7.23 -18.49 -16.93
N GLN A 209 5.95 -18.23 -16.60
CA GLN A 209 5.58 -17.49 -15.39
C GLN A 209 5.72 -18.32 -14.11
N VAL A 210 5.68 -19.64 -14.20
CA VAL A 210 5.69 -20.54 -13.05
C VAL A 210 7.08 -21.13 -12.75
N LEU A 211 7.96 -21.16 -13.75
CA LEU A 211 9.34 -21.64 -13.64
C LEU A 211 10.27 -20.60 -13.03
#